data_172e0d53d6186e17c3bd6cf580148eae
#
_entry.id   172e0d53d6186e17c3bd6cf580148eae
#
_cell.length_a   1.000
_cell.length_b   1.000
_cell.length_c   1.000
_cell.angle_alpha   90.00
_cell.angle_beta   90.00
_cell.angle_gamma   90.00
#
_symmetry.space_group_name_H-M   'P 1'
#
loop_
_entity.id
_entity.type
_entity.pdbx_description
1 polymer ?
#
loop_
_entity_poly.entity_id
_entity_poly.type
_entity_poly.pdbx_seq_one_letter_code
_entity_poly.pdbx_strand_id
1 'polypeptide(L)'
;MAEMVLAPSRGDGKEENFIQKFGRAFVRGDAFTKLSLLVWGLGYIGHGQLIKALLVTLVQGLGLYFLGTSGIPALKKFGTLGTVQMEMQFNPVTLKNEVNNYDNSFAILLLSVIALVIIVSLVVATMMVVQSNYLLQQQKAAGKKPNSFRQDINCYLNEKFYVTLLTLPVLGVVVFTIVPLFILIAVAFTNYDQQHMPPAALFTLSLIHI
;
A
#
# COMPACT_ATOMS: atom_id res chain seq x y z
N MET A 1 -32.37 11.28 6.92
CA MET A 1 -32.40 10.78 5.52
C MET A 1 -31.55 11.72 4.68
N ALA A 2 -30.29 11.38 4.48
CA ALA A 2 -29.46 12.00 3.46
C ALA A 2 -28.86 10.85 2.65
N GLU A 3 -29.67 10.33 1.73
CA GLU A 3 -29.18 9.51 0.63
C GLU A 3 -28.06 10.30 -0.04
N MET A 4 -26.89 9.71 -0.05
CA MET A 4 -25.76 10.17 -0.86
C MET A 4 -26.15 9.86 -2.32
N VAL A 5 -27.11 10.63 -2.85
CA VAL A 5 -27.48 10.58 -4.25
C VAL A 5 -26.29 11.13 -5.02
N LEU A 6 -25.47 10.22 -5.50
CA LEU A 6 -24.64 10.44 -6.66
C LEU A 6 -25.60 10.92 -7.75
N ALA A 7 -25.59 12.22 -8.04
CA ALA A 7 -26.33 12.74 -9.17
C ALA A 7 -25.88 11.98 -10.42
N PRO A 8 -26.75 11.24 -11.12
CA PRO A 8 -26.38 10.57 -12.35
C PRO A 8 -26.01 11.64 -13.35
N SER A 9 -24.76 11.63 -13.83
CA SER A 9 -24.41 12.38 -15.02
C SER A 9 -25.31 11.87 -16.15
N ARG A 10 -26.10 12.74 -16.72
CA ARG A 10 -26.95 12.50 -17.88
C ARG A 10 -26.10 12.04 -19.06
N GLY A 11 -26.05 10.73 -19.29
CA GLY A 11 -25.30 10.12 -20.39
C GLY A 11 -25.11 8.64 -20.13
N ASP A 12 -25.87 7.81 -20.82
CA ASP A 12 -25.84 6.35 -20.91
C ASP A 12 -25.86 5.58 -19.57
N GLY A 13 -26.91 4.78 -19.38
CA GLY A 13 -27.20 3.97 -18.19
C GLY A 13 -26.22 2.83 -17.90
N LYS A 14 -24.93 3.00 -18.17
CA LYS A 14 -23.87 2.11 -17.71
C LYS A 14 -23.20 2.68 -16.46
N GLU A 15 -23.26 1.93 -15.38
CA GLU A 15 -22.46 2.25 -14.19
C GLU A 15 -20.98 2.32 -14.59
N GLU A 16 -20.37 3.49 -14.38
CA GLU A 16 -18.96 3.66 -14.70
C GLU A 16 -18.09 2.81 -13.80
N ASN A 17 -17.15 2.11 -14.41
CA ASN A 17 -16.14 1.33 -13.73
C ASN A 17 -15.20 2.24 -12.91
N PHE A 18 -14.56 1.66 -11.88
CA PHE A 18 -13.62 2.36 -11.00
C PHE A 18 -12.52 3.12 -11.77
N ILE A 19 -11.97 2.51 -12.83
CA ILE A 19 -10.93 3.11 -13.68
C ILE A 19 -11.48 4.30 -14.48
N GLN A 20 -12.71 4.21 -14.98
CA GLN A 20 -13.36 5.31 -15.71
C GLN A 20 -13.64 6.51 -14.80
N LYS A 21 -14.09 6.26 -13.56
CA LYS A 21 -14.24 7.30 -12.53
C LYS A 21 -12.92 8.01 -12.24
N PHE A 22 -11.82 7.24 -12.11
CA PHE A 22 -10.49 7.81 -11.93
C PHE A 22 -10.05 8.65 -13.14
N GLY A 23 -10.18 8.13 -14.36
CA GLY A 23 -9.85 8.85 -15.58
C GLY A 23 -10.60 10.18 -15.70
N ARG A 24 -11.91 10.19 -15.38
CA ARG A 24 -12.72 11.41 -15.33
C ARG A 24 -12.21 12.39 -14.27
N ALA A 25 -11.94 11.90 -13.07
CA ALA A 25 -11.41 12.72 -11.96
C ALA A 25 -10.07 13.36 -12.34
N PHE A 26 -9.20 12.62 -13.02
CA PHE A 26 -7.92 13.12 -13.50
C PHE A 26 -8.06 14.20 -14.59
N VAL A 27 -8.93 13.96 -15.58
CA VAL A 27 -9.09 14.90 -16.71
C VAL A 27 -9.83 16.18 -16.29
N ARG A 28 -10.95 16.05 -15.53
CA ARG A 28 -11.83 17.15 -15.15
C ARG A 28 -11.54 17.74 -13.76
N GLY A 29 -10.58 17.16 -13.03
CA GLY A 29 -10.16 17.63 -11.71
C GLY A 29 -9.45 18.96 -11.78
N ASP A 30 -9.59 19.78 -10.74
CA ASP A 30 -8.85 21.02 -10.54
C ASP A 30 -7.37 20.77 -10.24
N ALA A 31 -6.58 21.84 -10.12
CA ALA A 31 -5.15 21.73 -9.83
C ALA A 31 -4.88 20.96 -8.52
N PHE A 32 -5.67 21.17 -7.48
CA PHE A 32 -5.52 20.47 -6.20
C PHE A 32 -5.86 18.99 -6.30
N THR A 33 -6.89 18.61 -7.05
CA THR A 33 -7.22 17.22 -7.35
C THR A 33 -6.09 16.53 -8.13
N LYS A 34 -5.45 17.20 -9.08
CA LYS A 34 -4.30 16.66 -9.82
C LYS A 34 -3.05 16.56 -8.96
N LEU A 35 -2.77 17.54 -8.12
CA LEU A 35 -1.66 17.51 -7.17
C LEU A 35 -1.79 16.39 -6.14
N SER A 36 -3.01 15.93 -5.85
CA SER A 36 -3.21 14.77 -4.96
C SER A 36 -2.69 13.45 -5.53
N LEU A 37 -2.32 13.37 -6.81
CA LEU A 37 -1.56 12.25 -7.36
C LEU A 37 -0.19 12.13 -6.73
N LEU A 38 0.48 13.25 -6.50
CA LEU A 38 1.84 13.28 -5.96
C LEU A 38 1.83 13.22 -4.43
N VAL A 39 1.04 14.10 -3.81
CA VAL A 39 0.88 14.16 -2.36
C VAL A 39 -0.61 14.16 -2.03
N TRP A 40 -1.09 13.09 -1.40
CA TRP A 40 -2.51 12.85 -1.17
C TRP A 40 -3.19 13.99 -0.39
N GLY A 41 -2.48 14.58 0.56
CA GLY A 41 -3.01 15.66 1.39
C GLY A 41 -3.27 16.95 0.65
N LEU A 42 -2.55 17.26 -0.44
CA LEU A 42 -2.68 18.54 -1.15
C LEU A 42 -4.10 18.75 -1.70
N GLY A 43 -4.73 17.69 -2.20
CA GLY A 43 -6.13 17.75 -2.63
C GLY A 43 -7.08 18.14 -1.49
N TYR A 44 -6.94 17.51 -0.33
CA TYR A 44 -7.77 17.80 0.83
C TYR A 44 -7.51 19.20 1.42
N ILE A 45 -6.25 19.69 1.39
CA ILE A 45 -5.90 21.05 1.82
C ILE A 45 -6.64 22.08 0.93
N GLY A 46 -6.59 21.92 -0.39
CA GLY A 46 -7.29 22.81 -1.33
C GLY A 46 -8.80 22.84 -1.11
N HIS A 47 -9.36 21.78 -0.56
CA HIS A 47 -10.78 21.69 -0.21
C HIS A 47 -11.08 22.04 1.26
N GLY A 48 -10.09 22.47 2.06
CA GLY A 48 -10.28 22.93 3.45
C GLY A 48 -10.42 21.81 4.48
N GLN A 49 -9.92 20.60 4.19
CA GLN A 49 -10.01 19.41 5.05
C GLN A 49 -8.64 19.03 5.65
N LEU A 50 -8.09 19.91 6.50
CA LEU A 50 -6.73 19.80 7.04
C LEU A 50 -6.46 18.49 7.79
N ILE A 51 -7.38 18.04 8.65
CA ILE A 51 -7.20 16.81 9.44
C ILE A 51 -7.12 15.59 8.53
N LYS A 52 -7.99 15.49 7.52
CA LYS A 52 -7.93 14.41 6.53
C LYS A 52 -6.65 14.48 5.72
N ALA A 53 -6.24 15.68 5.31
CA ALA A 53 -4.99 15.90 4.60
C ALA A 53 -3.80 15.35 5.39
N LEU A 54 -3.70 15.69 6.67
CA LEU A 54 -2.63 15.23 7.55
C LEU A 54 -2.60 13.69 7.64
N LEU A 55 -3.76 13.07 7.91
CA LEU A 55 -3.86 11.61 8.08
C LEU A 55 -3.49 10.85 6.81
N VAL A 56 -4.03 11.25 5.65
CA VAL A 56 -3.73 10.53 4.40
C VAL A 56 -2.28 10.76 3.96
N THR A 57 -1.70 11.95 4.20
CA THR A 57 -0.28 12.21 3.92
C THR A 57 0.62 11.39 4.83
N LEU A 58 0.25 11.22 6.09
CA LEU A 58 1.01 10.39 7.03
C LEU A 58 1.02 8.92 6.57
N VAL A 59 -0.13 8.38 6.18
CA VAL A 59 -0.23 7.01 5.65
C VAL A 59 0.61 6.84 4.39
N GLN A 60 0.54 7.80 3.45
CA GLN A 60 1.39 7.79 2.26
C GLN A 60 2.87 7.84 2.62
N GLY A 61 3.24 8.73 3.54
CA GLY A 61 4.63 8.89 4.01
C GLY A 61 5.19 7.63 4.64
N LEU A 62 4.42 6.94 5.49
CA LEU A 62 4.82 5.66 6.08
C LEU A 62 5.03 4.57 5.02
N GLY A 63 4.12 4.47 4.03
CA GLY A 63 4.27 3.52 2.93
C GLY A 63 5.52 3.80 2.09
N LEU A 64 5.76 5.05 1.72
CA LEU A 64 6.95 5.46 0.97
C LEU A 64 8.24 5.29 1.77
N TYR A 65 8.22 5.59 3.07
CA TYR A 65 9.35 5.35 3.96
C TYR A 65 9.74 3.87 4.01
N PHE A 66 8.76 2.98 4.21
CA PHE A 66 9.01 1.54 4.17
C PHE A 66 9.58 1.09 2.81
N LEU A 67 9.02 1.58 1.71
CA LEU A 67 9.52 1.25 0.38
C LEU A 67 10.97 1.73 0.18
N GLY A 68 11.29 2.94 0.64
CA GLY A 68 12.65 3.50 0.50
C GLY A 68 13.69 2.77 1.35
N THR A 69 13.35 2.41 2.58
CA THR A 69 14.30 1.81 3.54
C THR A 69 14.45 0.30 3.38
N SER A 70 13.37 -0.40 3.11
CA SER A 70 13.34 -1.88 3.14
C SER A 70 12.80 -2.48 1.84
N GLY A 71 11.72 -1.94 1.28
CA GLY A 71 11.01 -2.53 0.17
C GLY A 71 11.82 -2.53 -1.13
N ILE A 72 12.31 -1.37 -1.58
CA ILE A 72 13.10 -1.26 -2.82
C ILE A 72 14.44 -2.01 -2.72
N PRO A 73 15.21 -1.93 -1.60
CA PRO A 73 16.40 -2.74 -1.43
C PRO A 73 16.12 -4.25 -1.54
N ALA A 74 15.04 -4.74 -0.93
CA ALA A 74 14.64 -6.13 -1.04
C ALA A 74 14.23 -6.51 -2.46
N LEU A 75 13.43 -5.69 -3.14
CA LEU A 75 13.02 -5.92 -4.53
C LEU A 75 14.19 -5.98 -5.50
N LYS A 76 15.25 -5.18 -5.29
CA LYS A 76 16.47 -5.25 -6.10
C LYS A 76 17.18 -6.59 -5.98
N LYS A 77 17.11 -7.23 -4.81
CA LYS A 77 17.67 -8.55 -4.54
C LYS A 77 16.70 -9.71 -4.78
N PHE A 78 15.46 -9.42 -5.18
CA PHE A 78 14.42 -10.44 -5.35
C PHE A 78 14.78 -11.51 -6.36
N GLY A 79 15.46 -11.15 -7.46
CA GLY A 79 15.86 -12.11 -8.51
C GLY A 79 16.92 -13.12 -8.06
N THR A 80 17.80 -12.74 -7.13
CA THR A 80 18.88 -13.60 -6.62
C THR A 80 18.62 -14.15 -5.22
N LEU A 81 17.68 -13.52 -4.49
CA LEU A 81 17.40 -13.76 -3.07
C LEU A 81 18.62 -13.62 -2.17
N GLY A 82 19.61 -12.84 -2.61
CA GLY A 82 20.86 -12.62 -1.90
C GLY A 82 22.04 -13.31 -2.55
N THR A 83 23.23 -12.83 -2.26
CA THR A 83 24.51 -13.33 -2.83
C THR A 83 25.60 -13.52 -1.80
N VAL A 84 25.43 -12.95 -0.60
CA VAL A 84 26.44 -12.99 0.48
C VAL A 84 26.04 -14.03 1.51
N GLN A 85 26.78 -15.13 1.59
CA GLN A 85 26.59 -16.16 2.62
C GLN A 85 27.09 -15.70 4.00
N MET A 86 26.56 -16.31 5.02
CA MET A 86 27.00 -16.11 6.40
C MET A 86 28.35 -16.74 6.61
N GLU A 87 29.35 -15.94 6.95
CA GLU A 87 30.71 -16.40 7.29
C GLU A 87 31.17 -15.73 8.59
N MET A 88 31.94 -16.47 9.39
CA MET A 88 32.60 -15.91 10.54
C MET A 88 33.95 -15.31 10.12
N GLN A 89 34.12 -14.01 10.35
CA GLN A 89 35.36 -13.30 10.07
C GLN A 89 35.98 -12.80 11.35
N PHE A 90 37.31 -12.99 11.48
CA PHE A 90 38.05 -12.47 12.62
C PHE A 90 38.19 -10.93 12.49
N ASN A 91 37.66 -10.23 13.47
CA ASN A 91 37.79 -8.76 13.54
C ASN A 91 39.07 -8.42 14.37
N PRO A 92 40.11 -7.87 13.73
CA PRO A 92 41.35 -7.56 14.43
C PRO A 92 41.25 -6.40 15.42
N VAL A 93 40.17 -5.58 15.31
CA VAL A 93 39.94 -4.45 16.23
C VAL A 93 39.30 -4.92 17.53
N THR A 94 38.29 -5.82 17.44
CA THR A 94 37.57 -6.34 18.60
C THR A 94 38.19 -7.64 19.14
N LEU A 95 39.16 -8.23 18.41
CA LEU A 95 39.79 -9.53 18.68
C LEU A 95 38.78 -10.67 18.86
N LYS A 96 37.65 -10.58 18.16
CA LYS A 96 36.57 -11.58 18.20
C LYS A 96 36.19 -12.03 16.80
N ASN A 97 35.67 -13.26 16.72
CA ASN A 97 35.00 -13.72 15.51
C ASN A 97 33.63 -13.08 15.44
N GLU A 98 33.41 -12.31 14.41
CA GLU A 98 32.14 -11.63 14.13
C GLU A 98 31.54 -12.22 12.86
N VAL A 99 30.19 -12.22 12.80
CA VAL A 99 29.47 -12.65 11.61
C VAL A 99 29.50 -11.51 10.60
N ASN A 100 29.82 -11.83 9.35
CA ASN A 100 29.77 -10.86 8.25
C ASN A 100 28.35 -10.31 8.04
N ASN A 101 28.24 -9.23 7.28
CA ASN A 101 26.93 -8.71 6.86
C ASN A 101 26.38 -9.60 5.72
N TYR A 102 25.68 -10.67 6.10
CA TYR A 102 25.13 -11.67 5.18
C TYR A 102 23.71 -11.33 4.72
N ASP A 103 23.34 -11.90 3.57
CA ASP A 103 21.98 -11.81 3.05
C ASP A 103 21.10 -12.92 3.64
N ASN A 104 19.89 -12.58 4.05
CA ASN A 104 18.90 -13.56 4.46
C ASN A 104 17.84 -13.69 3.35
N SER A 105 17.91 -14.78 2.58
CA SER A 105 17.01 -15.03 1.44
C SER A 105 15.54 -15.01 1.82
N PHE A 106 15.19 -15.55 3.00
CA PHE A 106 13.81 -15.53 3.48
C PHE A 106 13.33 -14.11 3.81
N ALA A 107 14.18 -13.31 4.45
CA ALA A 107 13.85 -11.92 4.75
C ALA A 107 13.72 -11.08 3.46
N ILE A 108 14.58 -11.31 2.47
CA ILE A 108 14.51 -10.65 1.16
C ILE A 108 13.20 -11.02 0.47
N LEU A 109 12.83 -12.30 0.42
CA LEU A 109 11.59 -12.77 -0.17
C LEU A 109 10.37 -12.15 0.54
N LEU A 110 10.32 -12.22 1.87
CA LEU A 110 9.26 -11.68 2.71
C LEU A 110 9.07 -10.17 2.47
N LEU A 111 10.16 -9.39 2.59
CA LEU A 111 10.11 -7.94 2.39
C LEU A 111 9.74 -7.56 0.97
N SER A 112 10.15 -8.34 -0.02
CA SER A 112 9.79 -8.11 -1.42
C SER A 112 8.30 -8.34 -1.67
N VAL A 113 7.72 -9.41 -1.13
CA VAL A 113 6.28 -9.67 -1.23
C VAL A 113 5.49 -8.56 -0.54
N ILE A 114 5.89 -8.16 0.68
CA ILE A 114 5.25 -7.06 1.39
C ILE A 114 5.38 -5.75 0.60
N ALA A 115 6.54 -5.47 0.00
CA ALA A 115 6.75 -4.28 -0.82
C ALA A 115 5.82 -4.26 -2.03
N LEU A 116 5.62 -5.38 -2.73
CA LEU A 116 4.66 -5.48 -3.85
C LEU A 116 3.23 -5.19 -3.38
N VAL A 117 2.80 -5.77 -2.26
CA VAL A 117 1.47 -5.50 -1.68
C VAL A 117 1.31 -4.02 -1.34
N ILE A 118 2.33 -3.39 -0.74
CA ILE A 118 2.28 -1.96 -0.41
C ILE A 118 2.25 -1.10 -1.68
N ILE A 119 3.03 -1.42 -2.73
CA ILE A 119 2.99 -0.70 -4.00
C ILE A 119 1.59 -0.74 -4.61
N VAL A 120 0.99 -1.93 -4.71
CA VAL A 120 -0.38 -2.08 -5.23
C VAL A 120 -1.37 -1.30 -4.37
N SER A 121 -1.26 -1.38 -3.05
CA SER A 121 -2.12 -0.65 -2.10
C SER A 121 -1.99 0.87 -2.26
N LEU A 122 -0.77 1.39 -2.43
CA LEU A 122 -0.52 2.82 -2.66
C LEU A 122 -1.11 3.28 -3.99
N VAL A 123 -1.00 2.49 -5.06
CA VAL A 123 -1.60 2.82 -6.37
C VAL A 123 -3.13 2.89 -6.24
N VAL A 124 -3.76 1.88 -5.65
CA VAL A 124 -5.22 1.85 -5.45
C VAL A 124 -5.67 3.02 -4.56
N ALA A 125 -4.96 3.26 -3.45
CA ALA A 125 -5.25 4.37 -2.56
C ALA A 125 -5.10 5.73 -3.25
N THR A 126 -4.08 5.92 -4.10
CA THR A 126 -3.94 7.13 -4.91
C THR A 126 -5.15 7.35 -5.82
N MET A 127 -5.61 6.30 -6.50
CA MET A 127 -6.81 6.38 -7.33
C MET A 127 -8.05 6.77 -6.52
N MET A 128 -8.22 6.20 -5.32
CA MET A 128 -9.33 6.51 -4.41
C MET A 128 -9.26 7.97 -3.91
N VAL A 129 -8.07 8.44 -3.54
CA VAL A 129 -7.85 9.82 -3.07
C VAL A 129 -8.17 10.83 -4.16
N VAL A 130 -7.72 10.62 -5.39
CA VAL A 130 -8.02 11.49 -6.54
C VAL A 130 -9.52 11.55 -6.81
N GLN A 131 -10.22 10.40 -6.81
CA GLN A 131 -11.67 10.35 -6.98
C GLN A 131 -12.39 11.08 -5.83
N SER A 132 -11.95 10.90 -4.59
CA SER A 132 -12.52 11.58 -3.42
C SER A 132 -12.36 13.10 -3.52
N ASN A 133 -11.18 13.59 -3.91
CA ASN A 133 -10.94 15.02 -4.10
C ASN A 133 -11.79 15.62 -5.23
N TYR A 134 -11.98 14.88 -6.33
CA TYR A 134 -12.86 15.28 -7.40
C TYR A 134 -14.33 15.39 -6.96
N LEU A 135 -14.80 14.46 -6.13
CA LEU A 135 -16.15 14.55 -5.53
C LEU A 135 -16.29 15.77 -4.62
N LEU A 136 -15.26 16.09 -3.83
CA LEU A 136 -15.22 17.30 -3.00
C LEU A 136 -15.29 18.58 -3.84
N GLN A 137 -14.57 18.61 -4.96
CA GLN A 137 -14.64 19.71 -5.94
C GLN A 137 -16.08 19.88 -6.47
N GLN A 138 -16.74 18.79 -6.88
CA GLN A 138 -18.12 18.83 -7.37
C GLN A 138 -19.11 19.30 -6.29
N GLN A 139 -18.96 18.84 -5.04
CA GLN A 139 -19.79 19.28 -3.93
C GLN A 139 -19.66 20.79 -3.69
N LYS A 140 -18.43 21.33 -3.71
CA LYS A 140 -18.20 22.77 -3.61
C LYS A 140 -18.79 23.55 -4.75
N ALA A 141 -18.64 23.07 -5.99
CA ALA A 141 -19.23 23.69 -7.17
C ALA A 141 -20.78 23.73 -7.11
N ALA A 142 -21.39 22.73 -6.46
CA ALA A 142 -22.84 22.67 -6.21
C ALA A 142 -23.28 23.51 -4.98
N GLY A 143 -22.39 24.30 -4.37
CA GLY A 143 -22.66 25.11 -3.18
C GLY A 143 -22.84 24.30 -1.88
N LYS A 144 -22.55 23.01 -1.89
CA LYS A 144 -22.62 22.14 -0.70
C LYS A 144 -21.32 22.24 0.11
N LYS A 145 -21.43 22.39 1.43
CA LYS A 145 -20.27 22.32 2.31
C LYS A 145 -19.82 20.86 2.44
N PRO A 146 -18.54 20.54 2.18
CA PRO A 146 -17.99 19.20 2.42
C PRO A 146 -18.12 18.84 3.89
N ASN A 147 -18.34 17.56 4.17
CA ASN A 147 -18.40 17.06 5.54
C ASN A 147 -17.10 17.35 6.29
N SER A 148 -17.20 17.80 7.52
CA SER A 148 -16.05 17.91 8.41
C SER A 148 -15.55 16.50 8.81
N PHE A 149 -14.30 16.39 9.26
CA PHE A 149 -13.74 15.12 9.76
C PHE A 149 -14.62 14.46 10.83
N ARG A 150 -15.16 15.25 11.76
CA ARG A 150 -16.05 14.75 12.82
C ARG A 150 -17.37 14.20 12.26
N GLN A 151 -17.91 14.83 11.21
CA GLN A 151 -19.12 14.34 10.55
C GLN A 151 -18.88 13.03 9.82
N ASP A 152 -17.72 12.87 9.18
CA ASP A 152 -17.37 11.60 8.53
C ASP A 152 -17.18 10.49 9.56
N ILE A 153 -16.49 10.74 10.69
CA ILE A 153 -16.38 9.75 11.76
C ILE A 153 -17.76 9.35 12.27
N ASN A 154 -18.64 10.30 12.51
CA ASN A 154 -20.00 9.99 12.95
C ASN A 154 -20.79 9.18 11.90
N CYS A 155 -20.61 9.47 10.62
CA CYS A 155 -21.21 8.68 9.54
C CYS A 155 -20.69 7.22 9.56
N TYR A 156 -19.38 7.02 9.70
CA TYR A 156 -18.80 5.67 9.77
C TYR A 156 -19.15 4.91 11.06
N LEU A 157 -19.32 5.62 12.18
CA LEU A 157 -19.67 5.00 13.45
C LEU A 157 -21.17 4.72 13.62
N ASN A 158 -22.04 5.44 12.90
CA ASN A 158 -23.49 5.31 13.01
C ASN A 158 -24.11 4.77 11.72
N GLU A 159 -24.09 5.55 10.63
CA GLU A 159 -24.79 5.18 9.39
C GLU A 159 -24.12 4.01 8.65
N LYS A 160 -22.78 3.96 8.67
CA LYS A 160 -21.96 2.93 8.02
C LYS A 160 -21.23 2.06 9.01
N PHE A 161 -21.80 1.84 10.18
CA PHE A 161 -21.20 1.05 11.25
C PHE A 161 -20.77 -0.35 10.79
N TYR A 162 -21.52 -0.96 9.90
CA TYR A 162 -21.17 -2.27 9.31
C TYR A 162 -19.81 -2.26 8.60
N VAL A 163 -19.45 -1.15 7.94
CA VAL A 163 -18.14 -1.01 7.29
C VAL A 163 -17.04 -0.99 8.34
N THR A 164 -17.20 -0.18 9.39
CA THR A 164 -16.24 -0.06 10.49
C THR A 164 -16.08 -1.39 11.22
N LEU A 165 -17.19 -2.09 11.49
CA LEU A 165 -17.20 -3.39 12.15
C LEU A 165 -16.48 -4.47 11.32
N LEU A 166 -16.69 -4.49 10.00
CA LEU A 166 -16.08 -5.49 9.11
C LEU A 166 -14.62 -5.16 8.77
N THR A 167 -14.19 -3.91 8.89
CA THR A 167 -12.82 -3.51 8.54
C THR A 167 -11.78 -4.28 9.34
N LEU A 168 -11.97 -4.44 10.64
CA LEU A 168 -11.01 -5.12 11.52
C LEU A 168 -10.87 -6.63 11.20
N PRO A 169 -11.95 -7.42 11.09
CA PRO A 169 -11.87 -8.83 10.67
C PRO A 169 -11.28 -9.00 9.26
N VAL A 170 -11.69 -8.17 8.30
CA VAL A 170 -11.17 -8.24 6.92
C VAL A 170 -9.68 -7.93 6.89
N LEU A 171 -9.23 -6.88 7.62
CA LEU A 171 -7.82 -6.57 7.75
C LEU A 171 -7.05 -7.74 8.38
N GLY A 172 -7.63 -8.38 9.41
CA GLY A 172 -7.05 -9.57 10.02
C GLY A 172 -6.86 -10.72 9.02
N VAL A 173 -7.87 -11.02 8.21
CA VAL A 173 -7.76 -12.04 7.15
C VAL A 173 -6.69 -11.67 6.12
N VAL A 174 -6.62 -10.41 5.70
CA VAL A 174 -5.58 -9.97 4.74
C VAL A 174 -4.19 -10.16 5.34
N VAL A 175 -3.94 -9.68 6.56
CA VAL A 175 -2.60 -9.70 7.18
C VAL A 175 -2.20 -11.11 7.59
N PHE A 176 -3.09 -11.91 8.19
CA PHE A 176 -2.72 -13.19 8.80
C PHE A 176 -3.00 -14.40 7.90
N THR A 177 -3.76 -14.24 6.81
CA THR A 177 -4.07 -15.34 5.91
C THR A 177 -3.54 -15.08 4.51
N ILE A 178 -3.92 -13.97 3.90
CA ILE A 178 -3.58 -13.70 2.49
C ILE A 178 -2.09 -13.43 2.33
N VAL A 179 -1.48 -12.59 3.18
CA VAL A 179 -0.04 -12.28 3.06
C VAL A 179 0.83 -13.53 3.28
N PRO A 180 0.66 -14.34 4.35
CA PRO A 180 1.40 -15.60 4.50
C PRO A 180 1.17 -16.58 3.35
N LEU A 181 -0.05 -16.67 2.80
CA LEU A 181 -0.32 -17.53 1.65
C LEU A 181 0.50 -17.14 0.42
N PHE A 182 0.59 -15.84 0.12
CA PHE A 182 1.45 -15.35 -0.96
C PHE A 182 2.92 -15.65 -0.73
N ILE A 183 3.38 -15.58 0.54
CA ILE A 183 4.76 -15.93 0.90
C ILE A 183 5.00 -17.43 0.67
N LEU A 184 4.08 -18.30 1.10
CA LEU A 184 4.17 -19.75 0.88
C LEU A 184 4.21 -20.09 -0.63
N ILE A 185 3.36 -19.43 -1.42
CA ILE A 185 3.39 -19.58 -2.89
C ILE A 185 4.74 -19.12 -3.43
N ALA A 186 5.27 -18.00 -2.97
CA ALA A 186 6.56 -17.50 -3.42
C ALA A 186 7.71 -18.46 -3.04
N VAL A 187 7.69 -19.05 -1.84
CA VAL A 187 8.67 -20.07 -1.41
C VAL A 187 8.59 -21.31 -2.30
N ALA A 188 7.41 -21.71 -2.77
CA ALA A 188 7.27 -22.87 -3.68
C ALA A 188 8.00 -22.70 -5.03
N PHE A 189 8.33 -21.47 -5.42
CA PHE A 189 9.15 -21.16 -6.59
C PHE A 189 10.67 -21.05 -6.29
N THR A 190 11.09 -21.46 -5.11
CA THR A 190 12.50 -21.44 -4.70
C THR A 190 13.02 -22.87 -4.49
N ASN A 191 14.34 -23.02 -4.39
CA ASN A 191 14.98 -24.26 -4.01
C ASN A 191 15.11 -24.41 -2.47
N TYR A 192 14.13 -23.88 -1.71
CA TYR A 192 14.12 -23.96 -0.25
C TYR A 192 13.97 -25.42 0.22
N ASP A 193 14.99 -25.90 0.91
CA ASP A 193 15.01 -27.22 1.53
C ASP A 193 15.87 -27.19 2.84
N GLN A 194 16.07 -28.34 3.47
CA GLN A 194 16.87 -28.43 4.69
C GLN A 194 18.35 -28.04 4.50
N GLN A 195 18.89 -28.13 3.30
CA GLN A 195 20.27 -27.76 2.98
C GLN A 195 20.39 -26.28 2.59
N HIS A 196 19.33 -25.69 2.05
CA HIS A 196 19.24 -24.30 1.60
C HIS A 196 18.35 -23.49 2.56
N MET A 197 18.74 -23.42 3.82
CA MET A 197 17.98 -22.75 4.89
C MET A 197 18.80 -21.61 5.50
N PRO A 198 18.29 -20.37 5.49
CA PRO A 198 18.97 -19.28 6.19
C PRO A 198 19.07 -19.55 7.72
N PRO A 199 20.14 -19.12 8.38
CA PRO A 199 21.24 -18.31 7.85
C PRO A 199 22.37 -19.10 7.21
N ALA A 200 22.39 -20.44 7.36
CA ALA A 200 23.53 -21.28 6.98
C ALA A 200 23.74 -21.35 5.46
N ALA A 201 22.68 -21.32 4.68
CA ALA A 201 22.75 -21.28 3.23
C ALA A 201 21.71 -20.34 2.63
N LEU A 202 22.03 -19.77 1.46
CA LEU A 202 21.10 -19.00 0.66
C LEU A 202 20.24 -19.95 -0.19
N PHE A 203 18.99 -19.58 -0.42
CA PHE A 203 18.18 -20.20 -1.46
C PHE A 203 17.90 -19.21 -2.58
N THR A 204 17.63 -19.71 -3.77
CA THR A 204 17.43 -18.91 -4.98
C THR A 204 16.08 -19.23 -5.62
N LEU A 205 15.61 -18.34 -6.49
CA LEU A 205 14.47 -18.66 -7.36
C LEU A 205 14.87 -19.78 -8.30
N SER A 206 14.17 -20.90 -8.25
CA SER A 206 14.37 -22.04 -9.13
C SER A 206 13.05 -22.47 -9.74
N LEU A 207 12.94 -22.39 -11.07
CA LEU A 207 11.80 -22.90 -11.81
C LEU A 207 11.94 -24.39 -12.15
N ILE A 208 13.00 -25.07 -11.69
CA ILE A 208 13.40 -26.42 -12.16
C ILE A 208 12.95 -27.55 -11.21
N HIS A 209 12.19 -27.24 -10.17
CA HIS A 209 11.66 -28.27 -9.27
C HIS A 209 10.18 -28.62 -9.53
N ILE A 210 9.75 -28.52 -10.78
CA ILE A 210 8.50 -29.13 -11.25
C ILE A 210 8.83 -30.31 -12.17
#